data_db95f915134d9cb3f2614c93cc9542e2
#
_entry.id   db95f915134d9cb3f2614c93cc9542e2
#
_cell.length_a   1.000
_cell.length_b   1.000
_cell.length_c   1.000
_cell.angle_alpha   90.00
_cell.angle_beta   90.00
_cell.angle_gamma   90.00
#
_symmetry.space_group_name_H-M   'P 1'
#
loop_
_entity.id
_entity.type
_entity.pdbx_description
1 polymer ?
#
loop_
_entity_poly.entity_id
_entity_poly.type
_entity_poly.pdbx_seq_one_letter_code
_entity_poly.pdbx_strand_id
1 'polypeptide(L)'
;QVVITPHAGELAALLNRLDADMADVVSRQWVEARPLRAALRAHELTGATVLLKGAVTIVVGADGDGNTRIILSGRAPAWMATAGSGDVLAGVLGALLAQQDDMLSDDPALVPEVAAAAAYMHGLAGAMASGSEQRGWHRPHLYGHAGKTPASVIGHPIVAGDVVAAVPRAFGELLR
;
A
#
# COMPACT_ATOMS: atom_id res chain seq x y z
N GLN A 1 -17.43 6.17 3.38
CA GLN A 1 -16.14 5.87 4.02
C GLN A 1 -15.01 6.63 3.33
N VAL A 2 -13.92 6.92 4.05
CA VAL A 2 -12.76 7.65 3.55
C VAL A 2 -11.54 6.73 3.59
N VAL A 3 -10.78 6.71 2.50
CA VAL A 3 -9.45 6.09 2.45
C VAL A 3 -8.42 7.17 2.22
N ILE A 4 -7.39 7.25 3.05
CA ILE A 4 -6.26 8.14 2.86
C ILE A 4 -5.01 7.35 2.48
N THR A 5 -4.21 7.89 1.54
CA THR A 5 -3.05 7.20 0.98
C THR A 5 -1.74 7.98 1.20
N PRO A 6 -1.37 8.30 2.44
CA PRO A 6 -0.19 9.11 2.70
C PRO A 6 1.10 8.32 2.47
N HIS A 7 2.18 9.01 2.08
CA HIS A 7 3.53 8.59 2.36
C HIS A 7 3.98 9.07 3.75
N ALA A 8 5.14 8.64 4.22
CA ALA A 8 5.60 8.93 5.59
C ALA A 8 5.65 10.45 5.93
N GLY A 9 6.02 11.29 4.97
CA GLY A 9 6.06 12.74 5.20
C GLY A 9 4.66 13.37 5.29
N GLU A 10 3.71 12.93 4.44
CA GLU A 10 2.31 13.35 4.48
C GLU A 10 1.64 12.90 5.78
N LEU A 11 1.91 11.66 6.21
CA LEU A 11 1.38 11.14 7.45
C LEU A 11 1.93 11.89 8.67
N ALA A 12 3.21 12.23 8.67
CA ALA A 12 3.82 13.06 9.71
C ALA A 12 3.14 14.43 9.82
N ALA A 13 2.90 15.09 8.68
CA ALA A 13 2.21 16.37 8.64
C ALA A 13 0.76 16.27 9.14
N LEU A 14 0.05 15.18 8.80
CA LEU A 14 -1.31 14.92 9.26
C LEU A 14 -1.33 14.73 10.78
N LEU A 15 -0.46 13.87 11.33
CA LEU A 15 -0.40 13.61 12.77
C LEU A 15 -0.08 14.89 13.56
N ASN A 16 0.86 15.71 13.10
CA ASN A 16 1.17 17.00 13.76
C ASN A 16 0.00 17.99 13.78
N ARG A 17 -0.97 17.83 12.88
CA ARG A 17 -2.17 18.69 12.86
C ARG A 17 -3.30 18.18 13.73
N LEU A 18 -3.41 16.87 13.86
CA LEU A 18 -4.58 16.23 14.50
C LEU A 18 -4.29 15.77 15.92
N ASP A 19 -3.04 15.43 16.22
CA ASP A 19 -2.66 14.83 17.50
C ASP A 19 -2.01 15.86 18.43
N ALA A 20 -2.86 16.56 19.19
CA ALA A 20 -2.41 17.53 20.18
C ALA A 20 -1.71 16.89 21.40
N ASP A 21 -1.87 15.58 21.60
CA ASP A 21 -1.30 14.83 22.73
C ASP A 21 0.11 14.32 22.46
N MET A 22 0.61 14.46 21.22
CA MET A 22 1.99 14.09 20.90
C MET A 22 2.96 15.05 21.59
N ALA A 23 3.80 14.50 22.48
CA ALA A 23 4.77 15.28 23.23
C ALA A 23 5.85 15.92 22.34
N ASP A 24 6.14 15.32 21.18
CA ASP A 24 7.15 15.76 20.22
C ASP A 24 6.57 15.87 18.81
N VAL A 25 7.18 16.73 18.01
CA VAL A 25 6.87 16.87 16.58
C VAL A 25 7.17 15.57 15.85
N VAL A 26 6.16 15.01 15.18
CA VAL A 26 6.29 13.81 14.34
C VAL A 26 7.06 14.19 13.08
N SER A 27 8.22 13.58 12.88
CA SER A 27 9.01 13.71 11.64
C SER A 27 8.73 12.57 10.68
N ARG A 28 9.09 12.76 9.39
CA ARG A 28 9.10 11.69 8.41
C ARG A 28 9.90 10.47 8.89
N GLN A 29 11.09 10.69 9.46
CA GLN A 29 11.95 9.63 9.99
C GLN A 29 11.30 8.87 11.15
N TRP A 30 10.53 9.57 12.00
CA TRP A 30 9.78 8.94 13.07
C TRP A 30 8.73 7.98 12.53
N VAL A 31 8.00 8.37 11.47
CA VAL A 31 7.02 7.52 10.79
C VAL A 31 7.70 6.32 10.12
N GLU A 32 8.82 6.53 9.41
CA GLU A 32 9.58 5.47 8.75
C GLU A 32 10.14 4.44 9.76
N ALA A 33 10.51 4.88 10.97
CA ALA A 33 10.97 3.99 12.04
C ALA A 33 9.82 3.25 12.76
N ARG A 34 8.58 3.77 12.71
CA ARG A 34 7.40 3.25 13.43
C ARG A 34 6.16 3.27 12.56
N PRO A 35 6.19 2.69 11.34
CA PRO A 35 5.14 2.90 10.35
C PRO A 35 3.78 2.37 10.80
N LEU A 36 3.75 1.20 11.43
CA LEU A 36 2.50 0.63 11.95
C LEU A 36 1.88 1.51 13.05
N ARG A 37 2.70 1.99 14.00
CA ARG A 37 2.22 2.88 15.07
C ARG A 37 1.65 4.17 14.50
N ALA A 38 2.32 4.75 13.50
CA ALA A 38 1.84 5.96 12.85
C ALA A 38 0.52 5.75 12.10
N ALA A 39 0.38 4.63 11.37
CA ALA A 39 -0.84 4.30 10.65
C ALA A 39 -2.02 4.02 11.60
N LEU A 40 -1.80 3.27 12.69
CA LEU A 40 -2.79 3.04 13.74
C LEU A 40 -3.27 4.36 14.35
N ARG A 41 -2.34 5.24 14.72
CA ARG A 41 -2.69 6.52 15.32
C ARG A 41 -3.48 7.41 14.37
N ALA A 42 -3.13 7.44 13.09
CA ALA A 42 -3.91 8.18 12.10
C ALA A 42 -5.32 7.61 11.92
N HIS A 43 -5.46 6.28 11.93
CA HIS A 43 -6.76 5.62 11.89
C HIS A 43 -7.62 5.99 13.12
N GLU A 44 -7.06 5.92 14.31
CA GLU A 44 -7.73 6.31 15.57
C GLU A 44 -8.24 7.76 15.52
N LEU A 45 -7.41 8.69 15.04
CA LEU A 45 -7.74 10.12 15.01
C LEU A 45 -8.74 10.50 13.91
N THR A 46 -8.77 9.76 12.81
CA THR A 46 -9.57 10.13 11.64
C THR A 46 -10.78 9.23 11.38
N GLY A 47 -10.78 8.01 11.90
CA GLY A 47 -11.74 6.97 11.51
C GLY A 47 -11.58 6.49 10.06
N ALA A 48 -10.63 7.04 9.30
CA ALA A 48 -10.40 6.68 7.90
C ALA A 48 -9.61 5.36 7.80
N THR A 49 -9.81 4.63 6.71
CA THR A 49 -8.85 3.59 6.30
C THR A 49 -7.56 4.26 5.86
N VAL A 50 -6.44 3.87 6.45
CA VAL A 50 -5.11 4.45 6.19
C VAL A 50 -4.29 3.46 5.37
N LEU A 51 -3.94 3.82 4.13
CA LEU A 51 -2.99 3.10 3.30
C LEU A 51 -1.67 3.86 3.34
N LEU A 52 -0.78 3.50 4.27
CA LEU A 52 0.55 4.10 4.39
C LEU A 52 1.49 3.54 3.34
N LYS A 53 1.88 4.38 2.38
CA LYS A 53 2.84 4.03 1.31
C LYS A 53 4.26 3.90 1.88
N GLY A 54 4.94 2.80 1.54
CA GLY A 54 6.31 2.54 1.96
C GLY A 54 6.93 1.37 1.20
N ALA A 55 8.13 0.92 1.60
CA ALA A 55 8.74 -0.30 1.05
C ALA A 55 7.84 -1.53 1.25
N VAL A 56 7.11 -1.57 2.34
CA VAL A 56 5.94 -2.41 2.59
C VAL A 56 4.79 -1.45 2.81
N THR A 57 3.72 -1.61 2.07
CA THR A 57 2.51 -0.82 2.27
C THR A 57 1.71 -1.42 3.43
N ILE A 58 1.29 -0.55 4.35
CA ILE A 58 0.49 -0.93 5.52
C ILE A 58 -0.91 -0.35 5.34
N VAL A 59 -1.92 -1.20 5.43
CA VAL A 59 -3.32 -0.78 5.45
C VAL A 59 -3.88 -1.01 6.86
N VAL A 60 -4.48 0.02 7.42
CA VAL A 60 -5.16 -0.01 8.71
C VAL A 60 -6.58 0.51 8.53
N GLY A 61 -7.56 -0.23 8.99
CA GLY A 61 -8.96 0.14 8.95
C GLY A 61 -9.77 -0.60 10.00
N ALA A 62 -11.08 -0.44 10.02
CA ALA A 62 -11.98 -1.18 10.89
C ALA A 62 -12.43 -2.49 10.23
N ASP A 63 -12.62 -3.56 11.02
CA ASP A 63 -13.36 -4.75 10.62
C ASP A 63 -14.86 -4.63 10.95
N GLY A 64 -15.63 -5.67 10.59
CA GLY A 64 -17.08 -5.69 10.82
C GLY A 64 -17.50 -5.68 12.29
N ASP A 65 -16.60 -6.06 13.19
CA ASP A 65 -16.83 -6.11 14.63
C ASP A 65 -16.35 -4.85 15.36
N GLY A 66 -15.81 -3.88 14.61
CA GLY A 66 -15.27 -2.63 15.15
C GLY A 66 -13.85 -2.75 15.70
N ASN A 67 -13.15 -3.89 15.44
CA ASN A 67 -11.75 -4.01 15.79
C ASN A 67 -10.87 -3.43 14.68
N THR A 68 -9.62 -3.17 15.01
CA THR A 68 -8.64 -2.68 14.01
C THR A 68 -8.14 -3.82 13.14
N ARG A 69 -8.35 -3.68 11.83
CA ARG A 69 -7.82 -4.56 10.79
C ARG A 69 -6.48 -4.03 10.29
N ILE A 70 -5.47 -4.89 10.23
CA ILE A 70 -4.14 -4.55 9.71
C ILE A 70 -3.80 -5.50 8.57
N ILE A 71 -3.49 -4.95 7.39
CA ILE A 71 -3.09 -5.73 6.23
C ILE A 71 -1.76 -5.19 5.72
N LEU A 72 -0.82 -6.09 5.43
CA LEU A 72 0.48 -5.75 4.84
C LEU A 72 0.50 -6.18 3.39
N SER A 73 0.73 -5.25 2.49
CA SER A 73 1.03 -5.56 1.09
C SER A 73 2.52 -5.74 0.91
N GLY A 74 2.91 -6.74 0.10
CA GLY A 74 4.29 -7.09 -0.13
C GLY A 74 5.13 -5.96 -0.71
N ARG A 75 6.45 -6.17 -0.78
CA ARG A 75 7.38 -5.18 -1.32
C ARG A 75 7.12 -4.91 -2.79
N ALA A 76 6.88 -3.66 -3.13
CA ALA A 76 6.98 -3.18 -4.50
C ALA A 76 8.46 -2.98 -4.89
N PRO A 77 8.80 -3.02 -6.20
CA PRO A 77 10.16 -2.75 -6.65
C PRO A 77 10.59 -1.32 -6.27
N ALA A 78 11.89 -1.15 -5.98
CA ALA A 78 12.45 0.16 -5.63
C ALA A 78 12.23 1.21 -6.73
N TRP A 79 12.10 0.80 -7.98
CA TRP A 79 11.81 1.65 -9.14
C TRP A 79 10.44 2.35 -9.06
N MET A 80 9.56 1.90 -8.18
CA MET A 80 8.29 2.58 -7.88
C MET A 80 8.46 3.91 -7.13
N ALA A 81 9.67 4.22 -6.63
CA ALA A 81 10.01 5.50 -6.02
C ALA A 81 10.18 6.60 -7.10
N THR A 82 9.23 6.71 -8.02
CA THR A 82 9.17 7.71 -9.08
C THR A 82 7.99 8.65 -8.87
N ALA A 83 8.14 9.90 -9.32
CA ALA A 83 7.07 10.89 -9.21
C ALA A 83 5.80 10.43 -9.96
N GLY A 84 4.62 10.64 -9.35
CA GLY A 84 3.34 10.23 -9.92
C GLY A 84 2.94 8.77 -9.67
N SER A 85 3.82 7.91 -9.16
CA SER A 85 3.50 6.52 -8.83
C SER A 85 2.37 6.44 -7.78
N GLY A 86 2.37 7.36 -6.80
CA GLY A 86 1.30 7.45 -5.81
C GLY A 86 -0.06 7.84 -6.40
N ASP A 87 -0.07 8.67 -7.44
CA ASP A 87 -1.29 9.07 -8.14
C ASP A 87 -1.87 7.89 -8.94
N VAL A 88 -1.01 7.05 -9.52
CA VAL A 88 -1.45 5.79 -10.15
C VAL A 88 -2.11 4.87 -9.12
N LEU A 89 -1.52 4.71 -7.94
CA LEU A 89 -2.14 3.95 -6.85
C LEU A 89 -3.51 4.53 -6.46
N ALA A 90 -3.61 5.83 -6.32
CA ALA A 90 -4.86 6.49 -5.98
C ALA A 90 -5.95 6.27 -7.07
N GLY A 91 -5.56 6.30 -8.33
CA GLY A 91 -6.45 6.00 -9.46
C GLY A 91 -6.94 4.55 -9.46
N VAL A 92 -6.02 3.59 -9.25
CA VAL A 92 -6.36 2.16 -9.16
C VAL A 92 -7.31 1.91 -7.97
N LEU A 93 -6.99 2.49 -6.82
CA LEU A 93 -7.82 2.37 -5.61
C LEU A 93 -9.22 2.96 -5.84
N GLY A 94 -9.30 4.17 -6.37
CA GLY A 94 -10.58 4.82 -6.68
C GLY A 94 -11.44 4.01 -7.64
N ALA A 95 -10.82 3.41 -8.68
CA ALA A 95 -11.53 2.56 -9.61
C ALA A 95 -12.05 1.28 -8.95
N LEU A 96 -11.26 0.62 -8.10
CA LEU A 96 -11.69 -0.57 -7.38
C LEU A 96 -12.80 -0.27 -6.38
N LEU A 97 -12.70 0.83 -5.62
CA LEU A 97 -13.76 1.24 -4.69
C LEU A 97 -15.07 1.52 -5.44
N ALA A 98 -15.01 2.24 -6.57
CA ALA A 98 -16.19 2.52 -7.37
C ALA A 98 -16.83 1.27 -8.00
N GLN A 99 -16.02 0.28 -8.41
CA GLN A 99 -16.52 -0.98 -8.96
C GLN A 99 -17.17 -1.87 -7.90
N GLN A 100 -16.84 -1.70 -6.64
CA GLN A 100 -17.34 -2.48 -5.53
C GLN A 100 -18.37 -1.72 -4.67
N ASP A 101 -18.93 -0.62 -5.17
CA ASP A 101 -19.78 0.30 -4.40
C ASP A 101 -20.97 -0.41 -3.74
N ASP A 102 -21.66 -1.27 -4.47
CA ASP A 102 -22.78 -2.06 -3.93
C ASP A 102 -22.31 -2.97 -2.76
N MET A 103 -21.22 -3.72 -2.96
CA MET A 103 -20.66 -4.61 -1.94
C MET A 103 -20.15 -3.83 -0.71
N LEU A 104 -19.50 -2.69 -0.92
CA LEU A 104 -18.98 -1.85 0.15
C LEU A 104 -20.06 -1.04 0.88
N SER A 105 -21.21 -0.84 0.23
CA SER A 105 -22.40 -0.27 0.87
C SER A 105 -23.06 -1.29 1.82
N ASP A 106 -23.06 -2.56 1.44
CA ASP A 106 -23.58 -3.65 2.25
C ASP A 106 -22.63 -4.04 3.39
N ASP A 107 -21.32 -4.08 3.09
CA ASP A 107 -20.27 -4.40 4.07
C ASP A 107 -19.09 -3.43 3.98
N PRO A 108 -19.17 -2.30 4.67
CA PRO A 108 -18.10 -1.32 4.73
C PRO A 108 -16.78 -1.80 5.33
N ALA A 109 -16.80 -2.91 6.07
CA ALA A 109 -15.59 -3.50 6.66
C ALA A 109 -14.63 -4.10 5.62
N LEU A 110 -15.05 -4.23 4.37
CA LEU A 110 -14.22 -4.70 3.26
C LEU A 110 -13.35 -3.61 2.62
N VAL A 111 -13.50 -2.35 3.02
CA VAL A 111 -12.69 -1.24 2.44
C VAL A 111 -11.18 -1.44 2.66
N PRO A 112 -10.68 -1.91 3.82
CA PRO A 112 -9.26 -2.20 4.00
C PRO A 112 -8.74 -3.28 3.03
N GLU A 113 -9.54 -4.31 2.72
CA GLU A 113 -9.20 -5.37 1.77
C GLU A 113 -9.09 -4.82 0.35
N VAL A 114 -10.03 -3.99 -0.08
CA VAL A 114 -9.99 -3.35 -1.39
C VAL A 114 -8.77 -2.43 -1.50
N ALA A 115 -8.45 -1.68 -0.43
CA ALA A 115 -7.26 -0.84 -0.38
C ALA A 115 -5.96 -1.68 -0.48
N ALA A 116 -5.91 -2.81 0.21
CA ALA A 116 -4.77 -3.73 0.13
C ALA A 116 -4.64 -4.39 -1.25
N ALA A 117 -5.75 -4.77 -1.88
CA ALA A 117 -5.78 -5.29 -3.25
C ALA A 117 -5.26 -4.25 -4.26
N ALA A 118 -5.66 -2.98 -4.11
CA ALA A 118 -5.14 -1.89 -4.93
C ALA A 118 -3.62 -1.73 -4.79
N ALA A 119 -3.10 -1.76 -3.56
CA ALA A 119 -1.66 -1.68 -3.30
C ALA A 119 -0.90 -2.87 -3.90
N TYR A 120 -1.46 -4.07 -3.80
CA TYR A 120 -0.86 -5.28 -4.38
C TYR A 120 -0.81 -5.19 -5.91
N MET A 121 -1.93 -4.83 -6.55
CA MET A 121 -2.02 -4.70 -8.00
C MET A 121 -1.07 -3.61 -8.53
N HIS A 122 -0.98 -2.48 -7.85
CA HIS A 122 -0.05 -1.41 -8.17
C HIS A 122 1.41 -1.87 -8.08
N GLY A 123 1.78 -2.61 -7.01
CA GLY A 123 3.12 -3.19 -6.86
C GLY A 123 3.46 -4.21 -7.94
N LEU A 124 2.50 -5.07 -8.32
CA LEU A 124 2.63 -6.04 -9.40
C LEU A 124 2.82 -5.34 -10.76
N ALA A 125 2.02 -4.31 -11.05
CA ALA A 125 2.17 -3.51 -12.26
C ALA A 125 3.56 -2.86 -12.33
N GLY A 126 4.07 -2.33 -11.23
CA GLY A 126 5.42 -1.77 -11.15
C GLY A 126 6.52 -2.82 -11.36
N ALA A 127 6.34 -4.03 -10.85
CA ALA A 127 7.26 -5.13 -11.09
C ALA A 127 7.30 -5.51 -12.57
N MET A 128 6.14 -5.62 -13.20
CA MET A 128 6.02 -5.89 -14.62
C MET A 128 6.61 -4.78 -15.49
N ALA A 129 6.35 -3.52 -15.14
CA ALA A 129 6.85 -2.36 -15.85
C ALA A 129 8.37 -2.27 -15.80
N SER A 130 8.97 -2.54 -14.63
CA SER A 130 10.43 -2.47 -14.45
C SER A 130 11.18 -3.71 -14.88
N GLY A 131 10.49 -4.79 -15.27
CA GLY A 131 11.12 -6.08 -15.52
C GLY A 131 11.76 -6.71 -14.28
N SER A 132 11.39 -6.23 -13.08
CA SER A 132 11.88 -6.77 -11.80
C SER A 132 11.01 -7.92 -11.28
N GLU A 133 10.33 -8.63 -12.17
CA GLU A 133 9.53 -9.80 -11.83
C GLU A 133 10.42 -10.85 -11.18
N GLN A 134 10.35 -10.91 -9.85
CA GLN A 134 11.03 -11.95 -9.10
C GLN A 134 10.21 -13.24 -9.21
N ARG A 135 10.85 -14.29 -9.71
CA ARG A 135 10.38 -15.65 -9.48
C ARG A 135 10.46 -15.88 -7.96
N GLY A 136 9.38 -15.70 -7.24
CA GLY A 136 9.37 -15.85 -5.79
C GLY A 136 8.59 -14.81 -5.02
N TRP A 137 7.91 -13.89 -5.70
CA TRP A 137 6.92 -13.02 -5.07
C TRP A 137 5.78 -13.79 -4.39
N HIS A 138 5.67 -15.08 -4.70
CA HIS A 138 4.56 -15.94 -4.31
C HIS A 138 4.57 -16.42 -2.87
N ARG A 139 5.68 -16.27 -2.13
CA ARG A 139 5.72 -16.51 -0.67
C ARG A 139 6.91 -15.81 -0.04
N PRO A 140 6.75 -14.95 0.98
CA PRO A 140 7.85 -14.69 1.88
C PRO A 140 8.25 -16.04 2.50
N HIS A 141 9.49 -16.47 2.29
CA HIS A 141 10.04 -17.60 3.01
C HIS A 141 10.17 -17.20 4.48
N LEU A 142 9.15 -17.47 5.27
CA LEU A 142 9.09 -17.15 6.69
C LEU A 142 10.05 -18.01 7.53
N TYR A 143 10.67 -19.04 6.93
CA TYR A 143 11.59 -19.92 7.63
C TYR A 143 12.81 -20.18 6.75
N GLY A 144 13.94 -19.63 7.20
CA GLY A 144 15.27 -19.67 6.64
C GLY A 144 15.77 -21.01 6.12
N HIS A 145 15.41 -21.33 4.91
CA HIS A 145 16.28 -22.14 4.10
C HIS A 145 17.11 -21.17 3.27
N ALA A 146 18.40 -21.07 3.59
CA ALA A 146 19.43 -20.41 2.81
C ALA A 146 19.65 -21.12 1.46
N GLY A 147 18.59 -21.33 0.69
CA GLY A 147 18.68 -21.59 -0.73
C GLY A 147 19.14 -20.27 -1.36
N LYS A 148 20.19 -20.32 -2.19
CA LYS A 148 20.64 -19.19 -2.99
C LYS A 148 19.41 -18.55 -3.63
N THR A 149 19.00 -17.39 -3.14
CA THR A 149 17.99 -16.57 -3.81
C THR A 149 18.50 -16.37 -5.23
N PRO A 150 17.75 -16.78 -6.28
CA PRO A 150 18.16 -16.47 -7.63
C PRO A 150 18.45 -14.98 -7.66
N ALA A 151 19.53 -14.58 -8.33
CA ALA A 151 19.90 -13.17 -8.44
C ALA A 151 18.62 -12.40 -8.81
N SER A 152 18.15 -11.56 -7.90
CA SER A 152 16.92 -10.79 -8.10
C SER A 152 17.14 -9.98 -9.36
N VAL A 153 16.27 -10.14 -10.34
CA VAL A 153 16.30 -9.26 -11.51
C VAL A 153 16.00 -7.87 -10.98
N ILE A 154 17.03 -7.02 -10.93
CA ILE A 154 16.93 -5.67 -10.36
C ILE A 154 15.95 -4.82 -11.17
N GLY A 155 15.74 -5.19 -12.44
CA GLY A 155 14.89 -4.42 -13.36
C GLY A 155 15.58 -3.13 -13.82
N HIS A 156 14.77 -2.18 -14.30
CA HIS A 156 15.24 -0.90 -14.83
C HIS A 156 14.37 0.26 -14.34
N PRO A 157 14.86 1.51 -14.44
CA PRO A 157 14.08 2.70 -14.13
C PRO A 157 12.77 2.76 -14.92
N ILE A 158 11.73 3.23 -14.28
CA ILE A 158 10.39 3.43 -14.85
C ILE A 158 9.85 4.81 -14.49
N VAL A 159 8.86 5.26 -15.24
CA VAL A 159 8.04 6.43 -14.91
C VAL A 159 6.61 5.99 -14.59
N ALA A 160 5.82 6.88 -14.00
CA ALA A 160 4.44 6.56 -13.61
C ALA A 160 3.59 6.05 -14.79
N GLY A 161 3.81 6.57 -16.00
CA GLY A 161 3.13 6.11 -17.21
C GLY A 161 3.37 4.63 -17.55
N ASP A 162 4.57 4.11 -17.27
CA ASP A 162 4.89 2.70 -17.48
C ASP A 162 4.09 1.81 -16.53
N VAL A 163 3.88 2.27 -15.29
CA VAL A 163 3.04 1.56 -14.31
C VAL A 163 1.61 1.53 -14.78
N VAL A 164 1.06 2.66 -15.26
CA VAL A 164 -0.31 2.73 -15.83
C VAL A 164 -0.46 1.73 -16.98
N ALA A 165 0.50 1.69 -17.91
CA ALA A 165 0.47 0.78 -19.05
C ALA A 165 0.53 -0.70 -18.64
N ALA A 166 1.13 -1.01 -17.48
CA ALA A 166 1.23 -2.38 -16.97
C ALA A 166 0.00 -2.83 -16.16
N VAL A 167 -0.87 -1.92 -15.70
CA VAL A 167 -2.05 -2.27 -14.88
C VAL A 167 -2.97 -3.32 -15.55
N PRO A 168 -3.32 -3.23 -16.84
CA PRO A 168 -4.18 -4.24 -17.46
C PRO A 168 -3.55 -5.64 -17.46
N ARG A 169 -2.24 -5.73 -17.65
CA ARG A 169 -1.51 -7.00 -17.59
C ARG A 169 -1.46 -7.54 -16.17
N ALA A 170 -1.21 -6.69 -15.17
CA ALA A 170 -1.22 -7.08 -13.77
C ALA A 170 -2.59 -7.63 -13.35
N PHE A 171 -3.67 -6.97 -13.79
CA PHE A 171 -5.03 -7.45 -13.57
C PHE A 171 -5.27 -8.82 -14.22
N GLY A 172 -4.82 -9.02 -15.46
CA GLY A 172 -4.94 -10.30 -16.16
C GLY A 172 -4.20 -11.45 -15.47
N GLU A 173 -3.08 -11.19 -14.79
CA GLU A 173 -2.36 -12.21 -14.01
C GLU A 173 -3.12 -12.63 -12.74
N LEU A 174 -3.89 -11.73 -12.14
CA LEU A 174 -4.68 -12.04 -10.94
C LEU A 174 -5.94 -12.85 -11.22
N LEU A 175 -6.38 -12.91 -12.48
CA LEU A 175 -7.57 -13.67 -12.91
C LEU A 175 -7.24 -15.09 -13.39
N ARG A 176 -5.98 -15.51 -13.41
CA ARG A 176 -5.52 -16.85 -13.80
C ARG A 176 -5.43 -17.78 -12.61
#